data_c2ffb406ef17fbac150110c98314b0e1
#
_entry.id   c2ffb406ef17fbac150110c98314b0e1
#
_cell.length_a   1.000
_cell.length_b   1.000
_cell.length_c   1.000
_cell.angle_alpha   90.00
_cell.angle_beta   90.00
_cell.angle_gamma   90.00
#
_symmetry.space_group_name_H-M   'P 1'
#
loop_
_entity.id
_entity.type
_entity.pdbx_description
1 polymer ?
#
loop_
_entity_poly.entity_id
_entity_poly.type
_entity_poly.pdbx_seq_one_letter_code
_entity_poly.pdbx_strand_id
1 'polypeptide(L)' 'PMDLQLDRKAASRHLSFSAGPRVCPGAGISRLEQQIAWTRLLERLQSMCYGSDNTFLHQPGIMLGTLQLNLELVKAAQ' A
#
# COMPACT_ATOMS: atom_id res chain seq x y z
N PRO A 1 9.21 -12.20 10.62
CA PRO A 1 8.91 -10.79 10.28
C PRO A 1 8.92 -10.50 8.79
N MET A 2 9.50 -11.42 7.97
CA MET A 2 9.55 -11.22 6.52
C MET A 2 8.39 -11.90 5.78
N ASP A 3 7.53 -12.63 6.47
CA ASP A 3 6.41 -13.32 5.86
C ASP A 3 5.24 -12.37 5.65
N LEU A 4 4.67 -12.37 4.45
CA LEU A 4 3.46 -11.63 4.13
C LEU A 4 2.25 -12.46 4.57
N GLN A 5 1.49 -11.95 5.52
CA GLN A 5 0.28 -12.59 6.04
C GLN A 5 -0.92 -11.68 5.82
N LEU A 6 -1.77 -12.04 4.85
CA LEU A 6 -2.94 -11.23 4.51
C LEU A 6 -4.07 -11.36 5.53
N ASP A 7 -4.12 -12.47 6.24
CA ASP A 7 -5.15 -12.80 7.23
C ASP A 7 -4.63 -12.75 8.68
N ARG A 8 -3.61 -11.93 8.92
CA ARG A 8 -2.95 -11.84 10.21
C ARG A 8 -3.94 -11.42 11.31
N LYS A 9 -3.92 -12.16 12.43
CA LYS A 9 -4.67 -11.77 13.63
C LYS A 9 -4.15 -10.44 14.17
N ALA A 10 -5.04 -9.60 14.66
CA ALA A 10 -4.72 -8.28 15.19
C ALA A 10 -4.01 -7.37 14.17
N ALA A 11 -4.39 -7.45 12.89
CA ALA A 11 -3.81 -6.63 11.83
C ALA A 11 -3.90 -5.12 12.09
N SER A 12 -4.88 -4.69 12.88
CA SER A 12 -5.05 -3.27 13.25
C SER A 12 -4.02 -2.74 14.23
N ARG A 13 -3.20 -3.61 14.82
CA ARG A 13 -2.18 -3.21 15.82
C ARG A 13 -0.88 -2.69 15.22
N HIS A 14 -0.83 -2.49 13.90
CA HIS A 14 0.35 -1.89 13.29
C HIS A 14 0.56 -0.45 13.77
N LEU A 15 1.80 0.04 13.66
CA LEU A 15 2.18 1.37 14.12
C LEU A 15 2.37 2.37 12.98
N SER A 16 1.83 2.07 11.79
CA SER A 16 2.00 2.93 10.61
C SER A 16 1.44 4.34 10.81
N PHE A 17 0.42 4.48 11.65
CA PHE A 17 -0.17 5.77 12.02
C PHE A 17 0.21 6.22 13.42
N SER A 18 1.28 5.64 14.01
CA SER A 18 1.69 5.88 15.38
C SER A 18 0.63 5.36 16.38
N ALA A 19 0.77 5.72 17.63
CA ALA A 19 -0.12 5.30 18.70
C ALA A 19 -0.10 6.32 19.83
N GLY A 20 -1.09 6.25 20.73
CA GLY A 20 -1.18 7.13 21.89
C GLY A 20 -1.66 8.53 21.53
N PRO A 21 -1.27 9.55 22.35
CA PRO A 21 -1.80 10.91 22.15
C PRO A 21 -1.41 11.57 20.83
N ARG A 22 -0.40 11.03 20.16
CA ARG A 22 0.10 11.56 18.88
C ARG A 22 -0.26 10.68 17.68
N VAL A 23 -1.29 9.87 17.78
CA VAL A 23 -1.77 9.10 16.66
C VAL A 23 -2.11 10.02 15.49
N CYS A 24 -1.87 9.56 14.26
CA CYS A 24 -2.10 10.35 13.06
C CYS A 24 -3.58 10.79 12.96
N PRO A 25 -3.87 12.10 12.91
CA PRO A 25 -5.26 12.57 12.81
C PRO A 25 -5.89 12.25 11.46
N GLY A 26 -5.08 11.98 10.42
CA GLY A 26 -5.55 11.59 9.09
C GLY A 26 -5.74 10.10 8.89
N ALA A 27 -5.55 9.28 9.93
CA ALA A 27 -5.61 7.82 9.78
C ALA A 27 -6.96 7.33 9.27
N GLY A 28 -8.06 7.89 9.77
CA GLY A 28 -9.41 7.53 9.34
C GLY A 28 -9.65 7.83 7.86
N ILE A 29 -9.28 9.03 7.43
CA ILE A 29 -9.40 9.44 6.03
C ILE A 29 -8.50 8.58 5.14
N SER A 30 -7.27 8.35 5.56
CA SER A 30 -6.31 7.53 4.81
C SER A 30 -6.83 6.11 4.59
N ARG A 31 -7.38 5.48 5.63
CA ARG A 31 -7.96 4.14 5.51
C ARG A 31 -9.15 4.11 4.55
N LEU A 32 -10.01 5.12 4.62
CA LEU A 32 -11.16 5.23 3.73
C LEU A 32 -10.73 5.42 2.27
N GLU A 33 -9.78 6.31 2.02
CA GLU A 33 -9.25 6.53 0.68
C GLU A 33 -8.63 5.27 0.10
N GLN A 34 -7.83 4.55 0.89
CA GLN A 34 -7.22 3.30 0.45
C GLN A 34 -8.27 2.23 0.16
N GLN A 35 -9.28 2.11 1.00
CA GLN A 35 -10.35 1.13 0.81
C GLN A 35 -11.10 1.39 -0.50
N ILE A 36 -11.45 2.63 -0.77
CA ILE A 36 -12.14 3.01 -2.00
C ILE A 36 -11.24 2.79 -3.22
N ALA A 37 -9.98 3.25 -3.14
CA ALA A 37 -9.04 3.13 -4.23
C ALA A 37 -8.76 1.67 -4.59
N TRP A 38 -8.47 0.83 -3.59
CA TRP A 38 -8.22 -0.59 -3.82
C TRP A 38 -9.43 -1.33 -4.34
N THR A 39 -10.62 -1.03 -3.82
CA THR A 39 -11.86 -1.64 -4.31
C THR A 39 -12.06 -1.34 -5.79
N ARG A 40 -11.95 -0.07 -6.17
CA ARG A 40 -12.12 0.34 -7.57
C ARG A 40 -11.04 -0.21 -8.49
N LEU A 41 -9.81 -0.24 -8.00
CA LEU A 41 -8.68 -0.77 -8.77
C LEU A 41 -8.86 -2.26 -9.04
N LEU A 42 -9.19 -3.03 -8.00
CA LEU A 42 -9.35 -4.48 -8.12
C LEU A 42 -10.54 -4.86 -9.02
N GLU A 43 -11.60 -4.05 -9.03
CA GLU A 43 -12.73 -4.26 -9.94
C GLU A 43 -12.34 -4.10 -11.42
N ARG A 44 -11.31 -3.31 -11.72
CA ARG A 44 -10.92 -2.94 -13.08
C ARG A 44 -9.70 -3.68 -13.62
N LEU A 45 -8.96 -4.34 -12.75
CA LEU A 45 -7.73 -5.02 -13.14
C LEU A 45 -7.91 -6.53 -13.12
N GLN A 46 -7.41 -7.17 -14.17
CA GLN A 46 -7.28 -8.63 -14.21
C GLN A 46 -6.01 -9.06 -13.50
N SER A 47 -4.92 -8.32 -13.71
CA SER A 47 -3.66 -8.61 -13.06
C SER A 47 -2.81 -7.35 -12.88
N MET A 48 -1.90 -7.44 -11.93
CA MET A 48 -0.92 -6.39 -11.66
C MET A 48 0.39 -7.07 -11.26
N CYS A 49 1.47 -6.68 -11.89
CA CYS A 49 2.78 -7.22 -11.58
C CYS A 49 3.85 -6.12 -11.69
N TYR A 50 5.04 -6.43 -11.22
CA TYR A 50 6.15 -5.50 -11.36
C TYR A 50 6.51 -5.36 -12.83
N GLY A 51 6.69 -4.11 -13.27
CA GLY A 51 7.23 -3.79 -14.58
C GLY A 51 8.75 -3.93 -14.62
N SER A 52 9.33 -3.54 -15.76
CA SER A 52 10.77 -3.51 -15.93
C SER A 52 11.39 -2.28 -15.22
N ASP A 53 12.70 -2.31 -15.05
CA ASP A 53 13.50 -1.18 -14.54
C ASP A 53 13.19 -0.75 -13.11
N ASN A 54 12.70 -1.66 -12.28
CA ASN A 54 12.51 -1.40 -10.86
C ASN A 54 13.83 -1.65 -10.11
N THR A 55 14.35 -0.62 -9.46
CA THR A 55 15.54 -0.70 -8.63
C THR A 55 15.21 -0.78 -7.14
N PHE A 56 14.01 -0.42 -6.76
CA PHE A 56 13.52 -0.36 -5.37
C PHE A 56 14.42 0.50 -4.46
N LEU A 57 15.03 1.54 -5.03
CA LEU A 57 15.82 2.50 -4.26
C LEU A 57 14.91 3.32 -3.36
N HIS A 58 15.34 3.48 -2.12
CA HIS A 58 14.60 4.28 -1.16
C HIS A 58 14.87 5.77 -1.33
N GLN A 59 13.85 6.56 -1.07
CA GLN A 59 13.96 8.00 -0.99
C GLN A 59 14.95 8.38 0.13
N PRO A 60 15.89 9.28 -0.10
CA PRO A 60 16.78 9.74 0.97
C PRO A 60 16.01 10.58 2.01
N GLY A 61 16.46 10.53 3.26
CA GLY A 61 15.87 11.30 4.34
C GLY A 61 15.16 10.42 5.36
N ILE A 62 14.28 11.04 6.13
CA ILE A 62 13.55 10.35 7.21
C ILE A 62 12.32 9.59 6.73
N MET A 63 11.85 9.87 5.53
CA MET A 63 10.69 9.19 4.94
C MET A 63 11.19 8.03 4.09
N LEU A 64 10.92 6.80 4.54
CA LEU A 64 11.29 5.60 3.79
C LEU A 64 10.20 5.26 2.78
N GLY A 65 10.56 5.28 1.52
CA GLY A 65 9.67 4.93 0.43
C GLY A 65 10.48 4.68 -0.83
N THR A 66 9.92 3.98 -1.79
CA THR A 66 10.57 3.78 -3.08
C THR A 66 10.49 5.06 -3.91
N LEU A 67 11.58 5.41 -4.59
CA LEU A 67 11.61 6.57 -5.50
C LEU A 67 10.70 6.36 -6.70
N GLN A 68 10.63 5.13 -7.18
CA GLN A 68 9.88 4.78 -8.38
C GLN A 68 9.40 3.34 -8.28
N LEU A 69 8.17 3.10 -8.69
CA LEU A 69 7.59 1.77 -8.77
C LEU A 69 6.90 1.62 -10.14
N ASN A 70 7.49 0.82 -11.01
CA ASN A 70 6.93 0.51 -12.31
C ASN A 70 6.06 -0.74 -12.22
N LEU A 71 4.83 -0.62 -12.65
CA LEU A 71 3.86 -1.72 -12.62
C LEU A 71 3.32 -1.97 -14.02
N GLU A 72 3.06 -3.23 -14.31
CA GLU A 72 2.30 -3.64 -15.49
C GLU A 72 0.89 -4.01 -15.05
N LEU A 73 -0.08 -3.35 -15.66
CA LEU A 73 -1.49 -3.52 -15.33
C LEU A 73 -2.23 -4.11 -16.53
N VAL A 74 -2.99 -5.16 -16.28
CA VAL A 74 -3.87 -5.76 -17.29
C VAL A 74 -5.31 -5.44 -16.91
N LYS A 75 -5.99 -4.72 -17.78
CA LYS A 75 -7.37 -4.33 -17.57
C LYS A 75 -8.28 -5.55 -17.69
N ALA A 76 -9.24 -5.66 -16.78
CA ALA A 76 -10.24 -6.71 -16.86
C ALA A 76 -11.10 -6.53 -18.12
N ALA A 77 -11.41 -7.64 -18.77
CA ALA A 77 -12.36 -7.64 -19.88
C ALA A 77 -13.76 -7.37 -19.36
N GLN A 78 -14.46 -6.43 -20.01
CA GLN A 78 -15.85 -6.11 -19.70
C GLN A 78 -16.70 -6.25 -20.95
#